data_56d6e70669ece1a81b7a1d89c670937e
#
_entry.id   56d6e70669ece1a81b7a1d89c670937e
#
_cell.length_a   1.000
_cell.length_b   1.000
_cell.length_c   1.000
_cell.angle_alpha   90.00
_cell.angle_beta   90.00
_cell.angle_gamma   90.00
#
_symmetry.space_group_name_H-M   'P 1'
#
loop_
_entity.id
_entity.type
_entity.pdbx_description
1 polymer ?
#
loop_
_entity_poly.entity_id
_entity_poly.type
_entity_poly.pdbx_seq_one_letter_code
_entity_poly.pdbx_strand_id
1 'polypeptide(L)'
;MKIKEIFGKWDETIIWSCLQEIMGEIYTNPPENDAALAILGDFAFYAGKPDEKLLRLKPKNCNQDFIIMVPQNEKWAELIEKCYGKNARKVTRYAIKKEKDIFDKSKLEQAILQLPEEYELKLLEQEEYELCRKNKWANDLVSQFQDYP
;
A
#
# COMPACT_ATOMS: atom_id res chain seq x y z
N MET A 1 -21.48 10.51 2.46
CA MET A 1 -20.85 9.26 2.96
C MET A 1 -19.41 9.58 3.33
N LYS A 2 -18.92 9.12 4.49
CA LYS A 2 -17.51 9.34 4.85
C LYS A 2 -16.63 8.41 4.01
N ILE A 3 -15.50 8.89 3.49
CA ILE A 3 -14.58 8.11 2.64
C ILE A 3 -14.22 6.75 3.26
N LYS A 4 -14.00 6.71 4.59
CA LYS A 4 -13.74 5.47 5.33
C LYS A 4 -14.85 4.42 5.16
N GLU A 5 -16.10 4.84 5.02
CA GLU A 5 -17.25 3.94 4.88
C GLU A 5 -17.25 3.23 3.52
N ILE A 6 -16.66 3.83 2.48
CA ILE A 6 -16.52 3.23 1.14
C ILE A 6 -15.60 2.01 1.20
N PHE A 7 -14.51 2.07 1.96
CA PHE A 7 -13.61 0.92 2.16
C PHE A 7 -14.22 -0.14 3.08
N GLY A 8 -15.17 0.24 3.96
CA GLY A 8 -15.89 -0.68 4.84
C GLY A 8 -14.96 -1.39 5.82
N LYS A 9 -15.02 -2.75 5.83
CA LYS A 9 -14.19 -3.61 6.69
C LYS A 9 -12.92 -4.11 6.01
N TRP A 10 -12.53 -3.50 4.89
CA TRP A 10 -11.32 -3.90 4.18
C TRP A 10 -10.08 -3.51 4.99
N ASP A 11 -9.52 -4.49 5.69
CA ASP A 11 -8.42 -4.30 6.65
C ASP A 11 -7.05 -4.44 5.95
N GLU A 12 -6.69 -3.40 5.19
CA GLU A 12 -5.39 -3.29 4.53
C GLU A 12 -4.61 -2.10 5.10
N THR A 13 -3.37 -2.36 5.53
CA THR A 13 -2.52 -1.34 6.16
C THR A 13 -2.29 -0.13 5.26
N ILE A 14 -2.14 -0.34 3.95
CA ILE A 14 -1.98 0.73 2.96
C ILE A 14 -3.20 1.65 2.95
N ILE A 15 -4.42 1.09 2.96
CA ILE A 15 -5.66 1.88 3.00
C ILE A 15 -5.70 2.73 4.28
N TRP A 16 -5.35 2.14 5.42
CA TRP A 16 -5.32 2.87 6.69
C TRP A 16 -4.29 3.99 6.71
N SER A 17 -3.10 3.74 6.15
CA SER A 17 -2.06 4.76 6.03
C SER A 17 -2.50 5.96 5.18
N CYS A 18 -3.16 5.70 4.05
CA CYS A 18 -3.72 6.75 3.20
C CYS A 18 -4.85 7.52 3.92
N LEU A 19 -5.74 6.81 4.65
CA LEU A 19 -6.84 7.44 5.38
C LEU A 19 -6.38 8.29 6.58
N GLN A 20 -5.21 7.99 7.12
CA GLN A 20 -4.58 8.73 8.23
C GLN A 20 -3.61 9.81 7.74
N GLU A 21 -3.45 9.95 6.42
CA GLU A 21 -2.55 10.92 5.80
C GLU A 21 -1.07 10.75 6.20
N ILE A 22 -0.68 9.52 6.59
CA ILE A 22 0.72 9.18 6.93
C ILE A 22 1.53 8.96 5.66
N MET A 23 1.01 8.13 4.75
CA MET A 23 1.59 7.83 3.44
C MET A 23 0.49 7.66 2.42
N GLY A 24 0.81 7.96 1.14
CA GLY A 24 -0.11 7.75 0.03
C GLY A 24 -1.21 8.80 -0.07
N GLU A 25 -2.16 8.56 -0.94
CA GLU A 25 -3.22 9.50 -1.29
C GLU A 25 -4.57 8.80 -1.43
N ILE A 26 -5.65 9.53 -1.16
CA ILE A 26 -7.03 9.09 -1.40
C ILE A 26 -7.67 9.95 -2.48
N TYR A 27 -8.29 9.30 -3.44
CA TYR A 27 -9.12 9.94 -4.47
C TYR A 27 -10.55 9.43 -4.40
N THR A 28 -11.51 10.26 -4.78
CA THR A 28 -12.93 9.92 -4.88
C THR A 28 -13.50 10.35 -6.23
N ASN A 29 -14.75 9.98 -6.52
CA ASN A 29 -15.48 10.34 -7.73
C ASN A 29 -16.57 11.41 -7.45
N PRO A 30 -16.24 12.71 -7.31
CA PRO A 30 -17.23 13.74 -7.16
C PRO A 30 -18.07 13.90 -8.43
N PRO A 31 -19.35 14.27 -8.31
CA PRO A 31 -20.07 14.63 -7.08
C PRO A 31 -20.66 13.44 -6.32
N GLU A 32 -20.68 12.23 -6.87
CA GLU A 32 -21.35 11.04 -6.32
C GLU A 32 -20.69 10.61 -5.00
N ASN A 33 -19.35 10.62 -4.94
CA ASN A 33 -18.54 10.19 -3.79
C ASN A 33 -18.95 8.80 -3.24
N ASP A 34 -19.23 7.87 -4.16
CA ASP A 34 -19.61 6.48 -3.89
C ASP A 34 -18.51 5.48 -4.30
N ALA A 35 -17.39 5.99 -4.81
CA ALA A 35 -16.16 5.27 -5.11
C ALA A 35 -14.95 5.96 -4.48
N ALA A 36 -13.97 5.17 -4.09
CA ALA A 36 -12.70 5.65 -3.56
C ALA A 36 -11.52 4.80 -4.07
N LEU A 37 -10.38 5.45 -4.18
CA LEU A 37 -9.11 4.87 -4.58
C LEU A 37 -8.05 5.28 -3.57
N ALA A 38 -7.42 4.30 -2.90
CA ALA A 38 -6.24 4.51 -2.07
C ALA A 38 -5.00 4.12 -2.87
N ILE A 39 -4.03 5.02 -2.97
CA ILE A 39 -2.78 4.79 -3.71
C ILE A 39 -1.59 5.02 -2.80
N LEU A 40 -0.67 4.06 -2.81
CA LEU A 40 0.64 4.17 -2.20
C LEU A 40 1.67 3.48 -3.09
N GLY A 41 2.62 4.26 -3.61
CA GLY A 41 3.62 3.76 -4.56
C GLY A 41 2.96 3.17 -5.82
N ASP A 42 3.23 1.90 -6.07
CA ASP A 42 2.66 1.12 -7.17
C ASP A 42 1.38 0.35 -6.83
N PHE A 43 0.85 0.51 -5.61
CA PHE A 43 -0.39 -0.12 -5.18
C PHE A 43 -1.59 0.83 -5.27
N ALA A 44 -2.68 0.34 -5.87
CA ALA A 44 -3.94 1.06 -6.03
C ALA A 44 -5.12 0.18 -5.57
N PHE A 45 -5.81 0.58 -4.51
CA PHE A 45 -6.94 -0.13 -3.90
C PHE A 45 -8.24 0.57 -4.27
N TYR A 46 -9.07 -0.09 -5.07
CA TYR A 46 -10.33 0.43 -5.59
C TYR A 46 -11.52 -0.07 -4.78
N ALA A 47 -12.31 0.83 -4.22
CA ALA A 47 -13.45 0.54 -3.36
C ALA A 47 -14.74 1.22 -3.79
N GLY A 48 -15.89 0.70 -3.37
CA GLY A 48 -17.21 1.22 -3.67
C GLY A 48 -17.70 0.86 -5.06
N LYS A 49 -18.47 1.78 -5.68
CA LYS A 49 -19.04 1.58 -7.01
C LYS A 49 -17.98 1.81 -8.09
N PRO A 50 -17.83 0.89 -9.06
CA PRO A 50 -16.84 1.06 -10.13
C PRO A 50 -17.02 2.35 -10.93
N ASP A 51 -15.91 3.08 -11.08
CA ASP A 51 -15.83 4.33 -11.81
C ASP A 51 -14.62 4.32 -12.76
N GLU A 52 -14.87 4.46 -14.07
CA GLU A 52 -13.81 4.37 -15.08
C GLU A 52 -12.85 5.56 -15.03
N LYS A 53 -13.31 6.76 -14.63
CA LYS A 53 -12.44 7.93 -14.52
C LYS A 53 -11.46 7.74 -13.36
N LEU A 54 -11.97 7.22 -12.24
CA LEU A 54 -11.15 6.90 -11.08
C LEU A 54 -10.16 5.78 -11.39
N LEU A 55 -10.58 4.74 -12.14
CA LEU A 55 -9.72 3.66 -12.58
C LEU A 55 -8.55 4.13 -13.45
N ARG A 56 -8.77 5.11 -14.32
CA ARG A 56 -7.76 5.64 -15.24
C ARG A 56 -6.91 6.75 -14.64
N LEU A 57 -7.13 7.11 -13.38
CA LEU A 57 -6.34 8.11 -12.70
C LEU A 57 -4.90 7.61 -12.54
N LYS A 58 -3.95 8.37 -13.10
CA LYS A 58 -2.53 8.05 -12.97
C LYS A 58 -1.98 8.70 -11.71
N PRO A 59 -1.41 7.93 -10.78
CA PRO A 59 -0.79 8.48 -9.56
C PRO A 59 0.36 9.41 -9.92
N LYS A 60 0.46 10.55 -9.23
CA LYS A 60 1.54 11.53 -9.49
C LYS A 60 2.92 11.00 -9.12
N ASN A 61 2.99 10.14 -8.10
CA ASN A 61 4.22 9.65 -7.49
C ASN A 61 4.55 8.18 -7.83
N CYS A 62 3.86 7.60 -8.83
CA CYS A 62 4.19 6.26 -9.30
C CYS A 62 5.34 6.33 -10.32
N ASN A 63 6.52 5.86 -9.91
CA ASN A 63 7.73 5.82 -10.74
C ASN A 63 7.90 4.48 -11.47
N GLN A 64 6.93 3.56 -11.33
CA GLN A 64 6.95 2.25 -11.97
C GLN A 64 6.23 2.27 -13.31
N ASP A 65 6.66 1.39 -14.23
CA ASP A 65 5.98 1.17 -15.51
C ASP A 65 4.69 0.35 -15.38
N PHE A 66 4.37 -0.10 -14.18
CA PHE A 66 3.17 -0.88 -13.87
C PHE A 66 2.52 -0.37 -12.58
N ILE A 67 1.26 -0.76 -12.38
CA ILE A 67 0.52 -0.53 -11.14
C ILE A 67 -0.17 -1.83 -10.71
N ILE A 68 -0.13 -2.12 -9.42
CA ILE A 68 -0.82 -3.26 -8.81
C ILE A 68 -2.22 -2.81 -8.42
N MET A 69 -3.20 -3.18 -9.25
CA MET A 69 -4.61 -2.83 -9.04
C MET A 69 -5.27 -3.87 -8.15
N VAL A 70 -5.79 -3.47 -7.01
CA VAL A 70 -6.46 -4.33 -6.04
C VAL A 70 -7.95 -3.97 -5.98
N PRO A 71 -8.82 -4.77 -6.61
CA PRO A 71 -10.26 -4.51 -6.60
C PRO A 71 -10.90 -4.99 -5.29
N GLN A 72 -11.79 -4.19 -4.69
CA GLN A 72 -12.56 -4.57 -3.52
C GLN A 72 -13.59 -5.69 -3.83
N ASN A 73 -14.10 -5.69 -5.06
CA ASN A 73 -15.17 -6.60 -5.50
C ASN A 73 -15.03 -6.95 -6.98
N GLU A 74 -15.80 -7.96 -7.41
CA GLU A 74 -15.75 -8.48 -8.78
C GLU A 74 -16.09 -7.42 -9.84
N LYS A 75 -16.99 -6.49 -9.57
CA LYS A 75 -17.34 -5.41 -10.51
C LYS A 75 -16.17 -4.50 -10.83
N TRP A 76 -15.30 -4.23 -9.86
CA TRP A 76 -14.04 -3.52 -10.11
C TRP A 76 -13.07 -4.37 -10.93
N ALA A 77 -12.97 -5.68 -10.65
CA ALA A 77 -12.13 -6.60 -11.45
C ALA A 77 -12.59 -6.64 -12.91
N GLU A 78 -13.89 -6.78 -13.15
CA GLU A 78 -14.49 -6.74 -14.51
C GLU A 78 -14.19 -5.42 -15.24
N LEU A 79 -14.28 -4.28 -14.52
CA LEU A 79 -13.96 -2.98 -15.10
C LEU A 79 -12.47 -2.86 -15.47
N ILE A 80 -11.57 -3.36 -14.62
CA ILE A 80 -10.12 -3.43 -14.89
C ILE A 80 -9.87 -4.25 -16.15
N GLU A 81 -10.43 -5.47 -16.22
CA GLU A 81 -10.28 -6.35 -17.39
C GLU A 81 -10.83 -5.71 -18.68
N LYS A 82 -12.00 -5.05 -18.59
CA LYS A 82 -12.60 -4.32 -19.72
C LYS A 82 -11.73 -3.18 -20.21
N CYS A 83 -11.15 -2.39 -19.29
CA CYS A 83 -10.41 -1.17 -19.62
C CYS A 83 -8.98 -1.43 -20.10
N TYR A 84 -8.34 -2.46 -19.56
CA TYR A 84 -6.93 -2.74 -19.83
C TYR A 84 -6.70 -3.99 -20.69
N GLY A 85 -7.66 -4.93 -20.74
CA GLY A 85 -7.60 -6.14 -21.58
C GLY A 85 -6.26 -6.87 -21.44
N LYS A 86 -5.57 -7.07 -22.56
CA LYS A 86 -4.26 -7.75 -22.59
C LYS A 86 -3.14 -7.06 -21.83
N ASN A 87 -3.31 -5.79 -21.46
CA ASN A 87 -2.35 -5.03 -20.65
C ASN A 87 -2.55 -5.27 -19.15
N ALA A 88 -3.62 -5.95 -18.73
CA ALA A 88 -3.83 -6.39 -17.36
C ALA A 88 -3.48 -7.88 -17.22
N ARG A 89 -2.71 -8.22 -16.19
CA ARG A 89 -2.42 -9.60 -15.81
C ARG A 89 -3.04 -9.89 -14.46
N LYS A 90 -4.03 -10.77 -14.41
CA LYS A 90 -4.63 -11.23 -13.15
C LYS A 90 -3.67 -12.13 -12.41
N VAL A 91 -3.41 -11.81 -11.14
CA VAL A 91 -2.58 -12.61 -10.25
C VAL A 91 -3.29 -12.81 -8.92
N THR A 92 -3.09 -13.97 -8.29
CA THR A 92 -3.56 -14.22 -6.93
C THR A 92 -2.43 -13.94 -5.95
N ARG A 93 -2.71 -13.11 -4.96
CA ARG A 93 -1.78 -12.86 -3.85
C ARG A 93 -2.41 -13.38 -2.56
N TYR A 94 -1.58 -13.94 -1.70
CA TYR A 94 -2.01 -14.45 -0.41
C TYR A 94 -1.63 -13.45 0.68
N ALA A 95 -2.59 -13.05 1.50
CA ALA A 95 -2.33 -12.24 2.67
C ALA A 95 -1.73 -13.10 3.80
N ILE A 96 -0.81 -12.52 4.55
CA ILE A 96 -0.31 -13.14 5.78
C ILE A 96 -1.43 -13.12 6.81
N LYS A 97 -1.62 -14.25 7.49
CA LYS A 97 -2.64 -14.38 8.53
C LYS A 97 -2.34 -13.44 9.70
N LYS A 98 -3.28 -12.57 10.02
CA LYS A 98 -3.17 -11.60 11.12
C LYS A 98 -3.76 -12.23 12.40
N GLU A 99 -2.96 -13.00 13.11
CA GLU A 99 -3.34 -13.58 14.41
C GLU A 99 -2.42 -13.04 15.50
N LYS A 100 -2.98 -12.89 16.71
CA LYS A 100 -2.16 -12.56 17.88
C LYS A 100 -1.31 -13.76 18.29
N ASP A 101 -0.13 -13.47 18.78
CA ASP A 101 0.78 -14.45 19.41
C ASP A 101 1.17 -15.64 18.52
N ILE A 102 1.12 -15.49 17.19
CA ILE A 102 1.52 -16.53 16.24
C ILE A 102 3.04 -16.69 16.10
N PHE A 103 3.79 -15.70 16.56
CA PHE A 103 5.25 -15.70 16.47
C PHE A 103 5.87 -16.46 17.67
N ASP A 104 6.77 -17.37 17.35
CA ASP A 104 7.61 -18.03 18.35
C ASP A 104 8.71 -17.07 18.80
N LYS A 105 8.52 -16.45 19.96
CA LYS A 105 9.45 -15.46 20.52
C LYS A 105 10.85 -16.04 20.71
N SER A 106 10.96 -17.29 21.14
CA SER A 106 12.26 -17.95 21.35
C SER A 106 13.04 -18.10 20.03
N LYS A 107 12.34 -18.44 18.93
CA LYS A 107 12.99 -18.50 17.61
C LYS A 107 13.41 -17.12 17.10
N LEU A 108 12.62 -16.09 17.37
CA LEU A 108 13.00 -14.72 17.02
C LEU A 108 14.23 -14.26 17.81
N GLU A 109 14.27 -14.50 19.12
CA GLU A 109 15.42 -14.20 19.96
C GLU A 109 16.68 -14.94 19.50
N GLN A 110 16.56 -16.23 19.17
CA GLN A 110 17.67 -16.99 18.62
C GLN A 110 18.16 -16.44 17.27
N ALA A 111 17.25 -16.01 16.40
CA ALA A 111 17.62 -15.39 15.12
C ALA A 111 18.39 -14.09 15.33
N ILE A 112 18.01 -13.28 16.31
CA ILE A 112 18.74 -12.04 16.67
C ILE A 112 20.14 -12.38 17.19
N LEU A 113 20.28 -13.39 18.05
CA LEU A 113 21.59 -13.83 18.58
C LEU A 113 22.52 -14.42 17.51
N GLN A 114 21.97 -14.87 16.38
CA GLN A 114 22.75 -15.38 15.24
C GLN A 114 23.13 -14.29 14.24
N LEU A 115 22.74 -13.04 14.48
CA LEU A 115 23.12 -11.92 13.63
C LEU A 115 24.65 -11.78 13.68
N PRO A 116 25.35 -11.70 12.52
CA PRO A 116 26.79 -11.45 12.51
C PRO A 116 27.15 -10.15 13.24
N GLU A 117 28.33 -10.13 13.89
CA GLU A 117 28.76 -9.00 14.74
C GLU A 117 28.82 -7.65 14.03
N GLU A 118 28.97 -7.64 12.71
CA GLU A 118 28.98 -6.43 11.89
C GLU A 118 27.58 -5.84 11.63
N TYR A 119 26.51 -6.51 12.06
CA TYR A 119 25.12 -6.06 11.90
C TYR A 119 24.46 -5.80 13.25
N GLU A 120 23.63 -4.79 13.29
CA GLU A 120 22.79 -4.51 14.45
C GLU A 120 21.33 -4.27 14.02
N LEU A 121 20.37 -4.62 14.88
CA LEU A 121 18.97 -4.29 14.71
C LEU A 121 18.62 -3.08 15.57
N LYS A 122 18.11 -2.02 14.91
CA LYS A 122 17.61 -0.85 15.61
C LYS A 122 16.37 -0.27 14.93
N LEU A 123 15.60 0.49 15.67
CA LEU A 123 14.56 1.31 15.07
C LEU A 123 15.23 2.48 14.34
N LEU A 124 14.65 2.84 13.18
CA LEU A 124 15.09 4.04 12.47
C LEU A 124 14.62 5.27 13.23
N GLU A 125 15.57 6.13 13.58
CA GLU A 125 15.31 7.46 14.10
C GLU A 125 15.43 8.49 12.97
N GLN A 126 15.23 9.77 13.29
CA GLN A 126 15.23 10.83 12.27
C GLN A 126 16.56 10.90 11.49
N GLU A 127 17.68 10.67 12.15
CA GLU A 127 19.00 10.71 11.50
C GLU A 127 19.14 9.59 10.48
N GLU A 128 18.79 8.35 10.83
CA GLU A 128 18.82 7.22 9.90
C GLU A 128 17.81 7.36 8.77
N TYR A 129 16.63 7.91 9.06
CA TYR A 129 15.63 8.23 8.05
C TYR A 129 16.20 9.17 6.99
N GLU A 130 16.88 10.25 7.41
CA GLU A 130 17.53 11.19 6.50
C GLU A 130 18.69 10.56 5.72
N LEU A 131 19.44 9.63 6.31
CA LEU A 131 20.46 8.85 5.62
C LEU A 131 19.84 7.92 4.58
N CYS A 132 18.73 7.23 4.89
CA CYS A 132 17.99 6.41 3.94
C CYS A 132 17.49 7.23 2.75
N ARG A 133 16.95 8.42 2.99
CA ARG A 133 16.48 9.33 1.91
C ARG A 133 17.58 9.73 0.95
N LYS A 134 18.80 9.89 1.43
CA LYS A 134 19.98 10.26 0.61
C LYS A 134 20.61 9.07 -0.08
N ASN A 135 20.34 7.86 0.37
CA ASN A 135 20.97 6.65 -0.14
C ASN A 135 20.12 6.03 -1.27
N LYS A 136 20.71 5.92 -2.47
CA LYS A 136 20.02 5.44 -3.66
C LYS A 136 19.36 4.06 -3.51
N TRP A 137 19.97 3.14 -2.77
CA TRP A 137 19.44 1.78 -2.59
C TRP A 137 18.44 1.67 -1.43
N ALA A 138 18.51 2.58 -0.45
CA ALA A 138 17.62 2.58 0.72
C ALA A 138 16.46 3.58 0.60
N ASN A 139 16.48 4.47 -0.39
CA ASN A 139 15.46 5.51 -0.53
C ASN A 139 14.03 4.95 -0.65
N ASP A 140 13.85 3.81 -1.30
CA ASP A 140 12.53 3.18 -1.48
C ASP A 140 11.88 2.79 -0.14
N LEU A 141 12.67 2.57 0.92
CA LEU A 141 12.16 2.24 2.26
C LEU A 141 11.42 3.42 2.91
N VAL A 142 11.77 4.63 2.54
CA VAL A 142 11.28 5.87 3.17
C VAL A 142 10.64 6.86 2.18
N SER A 143 10.71 6.60 0.87
CA SER A 143 10.28 7.53 -0.18
C SER A 143 8.79 7.87 -0.15
N GLN A 144 7.96 7.00 0.43
CA GLN A 144 6.52 7.19 0.51
C GLN A 144 6.07 7.97 1.76
N PHE A 145 6.94 8.16 2.73
CA PHE A 145 6.65 9.04 3.86
C PHE A 145 6.83 10.50 3.45
N GLN A 146 5.89 11.34 3.85
CA GLN A 146 5.96 12.79 3.61
C GLN A 146 6.99 13.44 4.55
N ASP A 147 6.94 13.04 5.81
CA ASP A 147 7.85 13.45 6.87
C ASP A 147 8.33 12.23 7.68
N TYR A 148 9.27 12.45 8.58
CA TYR A 148 9.65 11.44 9.57
C TYR A 148 8.43 11.08 10.43
N PRO A 149 8.05 9.80 10.51
CA PRO A 149 6.85 9.36 11.20
C PRO A 149 6.94 9.43 12.72
#